data_21184db04f3deb6abd6c554e9ce14ec6
#
_entry.id   21184db04f3deb6abd6c554e9ce14ec6
#
_cell.length_a   1.000
_cell.length_b   1.000
_cell.length_c   1.000
_cell.angle_alpha   90.00
_cell.angle_beta   90.00
_cell.angle_gamma   90.00
#
_symmetry.space_group_name_H-M   'P 1'
#
loop_
_entity.id
_entity.type
_entity.pdbx_description
1 polymer ?
#
loop_
_entity_poly.entity_id
_entity_poly.type
_entity_poly.pdbx_seq_one_letter_code
_entity_poly.pdbx_strand_id
1 'polypeptide(L)'
;MGRPLTGKTHVGIRRETRSNGDVYVYERVTGYDPKTQKTKTLSTRLLGKILAGSTEMIPTRPKKKRSEVIEAPVQAVRTHVGLQKILEWAGHESGIDADLQRSFEIGDALKLSSIARYWVATDGDTLPRMESWQVMNPLPYGHPITQDVYGKLFASVGRNESGVQSYFQCRGQRVSSTGLNLALDTTTFSTYSKNQIEARQGFIKDGDGLDTIKLLVLYSVENRQPVAFSKQPGNIPDKISLANALRQLDMLDLASPVIVADNGFYSQDNMTHFAREHTKFLMLANSTDKWVRSEIDAAREELGHFRNVCPFDVDVSGVMRRRQHGFSIVRKRTRGNFEAGETESFTRRLYVHVFHKPEAAPIQERRLRESLFSLKKDLEDGVEEFRPAAQKQIDSYLTVKRTAKGVKVDFKMDGIEEAKRYWGYFVLVSNEIKDPFDALKAYRSREKIEELFATYKDSFDGRKPRTWYPENLYGRQFAQFVGLGYHCFLAKRILDVKKALSEKETEGKTKEELSLEAKLLAWLNQHSLIQILDWFRCVDYVAATGNASASKWTTETTRRDQLFLKMLGVK
;
A
#
# COMPACT_ATOMS: atom_id res chain seq x y z
N MET A 1 -52.64 -36.49 -3.42
CA MET A 1 -51.29 -36.98 -3.75
C MET A 1 -50.31 -35.79 -3.68
N GLY A 2 -49.53 -35.73 -2.64
CA GLY A 2 -48.51 -34.66 -2.45
C GLY A 2 -47.36 -34.82 -3.43
N ARG A 3 -46.95 -33.73 -4.09
CA ARG A 3 -45.74 -33.69 -4.93
C ARG A 3 -44.51 -34.00 -4.07
N PRO A 4 -43.56 -34.78 -4.59
CA PRO A 4 -42.37 -35.15 -3.86
C PRO A 4 -41.51 -33.88 -3.58
N LEU A 5 -41.05 -33.81 -2.35
CA LEU A 5 -40.10 -32.79 -1.82
C LEU A 5 -38.70 -32.98 -2.47
N THR A 6 -38.51 -32.45 -3.65
CA THR A 6 -37.17 -32.36 -4.26
C THR A 6 -36.82 -30.91 -4.38
N GLY A 7 -35.62 -30.51 -3.95
CA GLY A 7 -35.09 -29.15 -3.97
C GLY A 7 -34.94 -28.55 -5.39
N LYS A 8 -35.89 -28.78 -6.26
CA LYS A 8 -35.93 -28.29 -7.64
C LYS A 8 -36.60 -26.90 -7.67
N THR A 9 -35.95 -25.98 -8.31
CA THR A 9 -36.51 -24.69 -8.66
C THR A 9 -37.55 -24.87 -9.78
N HIS A 10 -38.66 -24.15 -9.68
CA HIS A 10 -39.71 -24.13 -10.72
C HIS A 10 -39.71 -22.75 -11.39
N VAL A 11 -39.62 -22.73 -12.71
CA VAL A 11 -39.74 -21.53 -13.53
C VAL A 11 -41.15 -21.40 -14.05
N GLY A 12 -41.81 -20.30 -13.77
CA GLY A 12 -43.18 -20.03 -14.22
C GLY A 12 -43.32 -18.62 -14.77
N ILE A 13 -44.36 -18.40 -15.58
CA ILE A 13 -44.69 -17.06 -16.12
C ILE A 13 -45.79 -16.45 -15.25
N ARG A 14 -45.54 -15.24 -14.74
CA ARG A 14 -46.53 -14.41 -14.05
C ARG A 14 -46.92 -13.25 -14.94
N ARG A 15 -48.24 -13.02 -15.08
CA ARG A 15 -48.79 -11.83 -15.75
C ARG A 15 -49.40 -10.89 -14.72
N GLU A 16 -49.18 -9.63 -14.85
CA GLU A 16 -49.67 -8.61 -13.94
C GLU A 16 -50.26 -7.45 -14.74
N THR A 17 -51.56 -7.23 -14.61
CA THR A 17 -52.27 -6.18 -15.31
C THR A 17 -52.15 -4.89 -14.47
N ARG A 18 -51.78 -3.80 -15.09
CA ARG A 18 -51.70 -2.47 -14.49
C ARG A 18 -53.01 -1.72 -14.69
N SER A 19 -53.21 -0.63 -13.93
CA SER A 19 -54.42 0.21 -13.99
C SER A 19 -54.71 0.84 -15.37
N ASN A 20 -53.66 0.97 -16.21
CA ASN A 20 -53.78 1.44 -17.61
C ASN A 20 -54.14 0.34 -18.60
N GLY A 21 -54.40 -0.87 -18.14
CA GLY A 21 -54.77 -2.02 -19.00
C GLY A 21 -53.57 -2.77 -19.60
N ASP A 22 -52.35 -2.31 -19.43
CA ASP A 22 -51.17 -3.03 -19.93
C ASP A 22 -50.88 -4.25 -19.05
N VAL A 23 -50.47 -5.37 -19.67
CA VAL A 23 -50.10 -6.60 -18.97
C VAL A 23 -48.59 -6.77 -19.00
N TYR A 24 -47.96 -6.78 -17.84
CA TYR A 24 -46.55 -7.04 -17.68
C TYR A 24 -46.32 -8.53 -17.46
N VAL A 25 -45.42 -9.10 -18.24
CA VAL A 25 -45.12 -10.54 -18.23
C VAL A 25 -43.77 -10.78 -17.58
N TYR A 26 -43.77 -11.53 -16.49
CA TYR A 26 -42.57 -11.83 -15.70
C TYR A 26 -42.26 -13.34 -15.75
N GLU A 27 -41.00 -13.67 -15.87
CA GLU A 27 -40.48 -14.98 -15.51
C GLU A 27 -40.22 -15.00 -14.00
N ARG A 28 -40.78 -15.96 -13.30
CA ARG A 28 -40.63 -16.11 -11.86
C ARG A 28 -40.03 -17.46 -11.54
N VAL A 29 -38.85 -17.41 -10.89
CA VAL A 29 -38.21 -18.63 -10.38
C VAL A 29 -38.58 -18.77 -8.90
N THR A 30 -39.19 -19.91 -8.57
CA THR A 30 -39.58 -20.23 -7.19
C THR A 30 -38.84 -21.48 -6.74
N GLY A 31 -38.42 -21.50 -5.49
CA GLY A 31 -37.80 -22.64 -4.83
C GLY A 31 -38.52 -22.96 -3.53
N TYR A 32 -38.51 -24.21 -3.13
CA TYR A 32 -39.06 -24.66 -1.86
C TYR A 32 -38.02 -24.48 -0.75
N ASP A 33 -38.39 -23.80 0.33
CA ASP A 33 -37.57 -23.66 1.51
C ASP A 33 -37.96 -24.73 2.55
N PRO A 34 -37.08 -25.71 2.80
CA PRO A 34 -37.35 -26.81 3.73
C PRO A 34 -37.54 -26.35 5.19
N LYS A 35 -36.91 -25.21 5.57
CA LYS A 35 -36.98 -24.70 6.94
C LYS A 35 -38.32 -24.05 7.25
N THR A 36 -38.89 -23.33 6.29
CA THR A 36 -40.18 -22.65 6.46
C THR A 36 -41.36 -23.41 5.88
N GLN A 37 -41.12 -24.53 5.22
CA GLN A 37 -42.11 -25.35 4.51
C GLN A 37 -42.95 -24.55 3.50
N LYS A 38 -42.40 -23.45 2.95
CA LYS A 38 -43.10 -22.57 2.01
C LYS A 38 -42.29 -22.41 0.72
N THR A 39 -43.01 -22.17 -0.38
CA THR A 39 -42.39 -21.81 -1.64
C THR A 39 -41.99 -20.34 -1.61
N LYS A 40 -40.72 -20.03 -1.81
CA LYS A 40 -40.17 -18.70 -1.87
C LYS A 40 -39.81 -18.30 -3.29
N THR A 41 -40.06 -17.04 -3.67
CA THR A 41 -39.60 -16.49 -4.94
C THR A 41 -38.11 -16.22 -4.85
N LEU A 42 -37.32 -16.83 -5.70
CA LEU A 42 -35.86 -16.68 -5.76
C LEU A 42 -35.47 -15.55 -6.69
N SER A 43 -36.15 -15.39 -7.82
CA SER A 43 -35.95 -14.30 -8.75
C SER A 43 -37.21 -13.98 -9.55
N THR A 44 -37.33 -12.74 -10.00
CA THR A 44 -38.38 -12.28 -10.91
C THR A 44 -37.73 -11.43 -11.98
N ARG A 45 -37.95 -11.77 -13.25
CA ARG A 45 -37.42 -11.07 -14.41
C ARG A 45 -38.56 -10.63 -15.33
N LEU A 46 -38.57 -9.35 -15.69
CA LEU A 46 -39.52 -8.85 -16.68
C LEU A 46 -39.13 -9.34 -18.08
N LEU A 47 -40.03 -10.06 -18.74
CA LEU A 47 -39.86 -10.55 -20.10
C LEU A 47 -40.34 -9.54 -21.14
N GLY A 48 -41.43 -8.84 -20.85
CA GLY A 48 -42.02 -7.90 -21.76
C GLY A 48 -43.35 -7.34 -21.23
N LYS A 49 -44.01 -6.54 -22.06
CA LYS A 49 -45.36 -6.01 -21.79
C LYS A 49 -46.25 -6.22 -22.98
N ILE A 50 -47.54 -6.45 -22.73
CA ILE A 50 -48.60 -6.52 -23.72
C ILE A 50 -49.43 -5.24 -23.50
N LEU A 51 -49.56 -4.40 -24.51
CA LEU A 51 -50.34 -3.15 -24.41
C LEU A 51 -51.83 -3.49 -24.34
N ALA A 52 -52.59 -2.61 -23.69
CA ALA A 52 -54.04 -2.74 -23.64
C ALA A 52 -54.66 -2.83 -25.04
N GLY A 53 -55.45 -3.88 -25.27
CA GLY A 53 -56.06 -4.18 -26.59
C GLY A 53 -55.19 -4.91 -27.59
N SER A 54 -53.93 -5.27 -27.25
CA SER A 54 -53.03 -6.09 -28.08
C SER A 54 -52.90 -7.50 -27.52
N THR A 55 -52.60 -8.46 -28.39
CA THR A 55 -52.27 -9.84 -28.02
C THR A 55 -50.75 -10.12 -28.10
N GLU A 56 -50.01 -9.20 -28.71
CA GLU A 56 -48.57 -9.37 -28.91
C GLU A 56 -47.74 -8.81 -27.78
N MET A 57 -46.76 -9.59 -27.30
CA MET A 57 -45.86 -9.14 -26.25
C MET A 57 -44.68 -8.36 -26.86
N ILE A 58 -44.55 -7.11 -26.42
CA ILE A 58 -43.35 -6.29 -26.68
C ILE A 58 -42.29 -6.73 -25.66
N PRO A 59 -41.20 -7.40 -26.09
CA PRO A 59 -40.15 -7.83 -25.15
C PRO A 59 -39.46 -6.65 -24.51
N THR A 60 -39.03 -6.80 -23.25
CA THR A 60 -38.06 -5.86 -22.68
C THR A 60 -36.86 -5.80 -23.61
N ARG A 61 -36.33 -4.58 -23.83
CA ARG A 61 -35.14 -4.37 -24.67
C ARG A 61 -34.19 -5.55 -24.53
N PRO A 62 -33.81 -6.20 -25.63
CA PRO A 62 -32.84 -7.28 -25.56
C PRO A 62 -31.64 -6.74 -24.80
N LYS A 63 -31.11 -7.52 -23.84
CA LYS A 63 -29.78 -7.19 -23.31
C LYS A 63 -28.96 -6.87 -24.53
N LYS A 64 -28.35 -5.65 -24.59
CA LYS A 64 -27.35 -5.36 -25.61
C LYS A 64 -26.50 -6.61 -25.71
N LYS A 65 -26.56 -7.30 -26.84
CA LYS A 65 -25.62 -8.39 -27.11
C LYS A 65 -24.28 -7.78 -26.75
N ARG A 66 -23.53 -8.42 -25.85
CA ARG A 66 -22.12 -8.06 -25.62
C ARG A 66 -21.60 -7.71 -26.99
N SER A 67 -21.04 -6.51 -27.12
CA SER A 67 -20.45 -6.08 -28.38
C SER A 67 -19.71 -7.27 -28.96
N GLU A 68 -20.20 -7.77 -30.06
CA GLU A 68 -19.40 -8.65 -30.91
C GLU A 68 -18.08 -7.93 -31.00
N VAL A 69 -17.00 -8.63 -30.68
CA VAL A 69 -15.64 -8.15 -30.96
C VAL A 69 -15.77 -7.54 -32.34
N ILE A 70 -15.57 -6.24 -32.43
CA ILE A 70 -15.61 -5.56 -33.74
C ILE A 70 -14.48 -6.26 -34.48
N GLU A 71 -14.83 -7.25 -35.31
CA GLU A 71 -13.89 -7.78 -36.27
C GLU A 71 -13.51 -6.57 -37.11
N ALA A 72 -12.32 -6.04 -36.83
CA ALA A 72 -11.83 -4.91 -37.58
C ALA A 72 -11.80 -5.36 -39.06
N PRO A 73 -12.39 -4.60 -40.00
CA PRO A 73 -12.39 -4.96 -41.39
C PRO A 73 -10.99 -4.77 -42.00
N VAL A 74 -9.97 -5.25 -41.34
CA VAL A 74 -8.57 -4.97 -41.64
C VAL A 74 -7.91 -6.27 -42.04
N GLN A 75 -7.17 -6.23 -43.13
CA GLN A 75 -6.34 -7.34 -43.61
C GLN A 75 -5.14 -7.65 -42.69
N ALA A 76 -4.96 -6.91 -41.61
CA ALA A 76 -3.92 -7.12 -40.63
C ALA A 76 -4.40 -6.81 -39.22
N VAL A 77 -4.02 -7.66 -38.25
CA VAL A 77 -4.21 -7.42 -36.83
C VAL A 77 -2.91 -6.87 -36.25
N ARG A 78 -3.01 -5.76 -35.54
CA ARG A 78 -1.88 -5.10 -34.86
C ARG A 78 -2.14 -5.11 -33.35
N THR A 79 -1.11 -5.46 -32.57
CA THR A 79 -1.16 -5.43 -31.09
C THR A 79 0.16 -4.90 -30.54
N HIS A 80 0.10 -4.15 -29.46
CA HIS A 80 1.29 -3.71 -28.71
C HIS A 80 1.89 -4.91 -27.96
N VAL A 81 3.11 -5.31 -28.27
CA VAL A 81 3.75 -6.48 -27.65
C VAL A 81 4.98 -6.13 -26.82
N GLY A 82 5.67 -5.04 -27.09
CA GLY A 82 6.88 -4.68 -26.34
C GLY A 82 6.58 -4.43 -24.87
N LEU A 83 5.60 -3.60 -24.57
CA LEU A 83 5.11 -3.36 -23.21
C LEU A 83 4.59 -4.65 -22.56
N GLN A 84 3.79 -5.44 -23.30
CA GLN A 84 3.19 -6.66 -22.77
C GLN A 84 4.24 -7.69 -22.36
N LYS A 85 5.30 -7.88 -23.16
CA LYS A 85 6.42 -8.77 -22.80
C LYS A 85 7.12 -8.33 -21.50
N ILE A 86 7.32 -7.04 -21.29
CA ILE A 86 7.91 -6.51 -20.05
C ILE A 86 7.01 -6.82 -18.85
N LEU A 87 5.69 -6.61 -18.98
CA LEU A 87 4.73 -6.85 -17.91
C LEU A 87 4.54 -8.35 -17.64
N GLU A 88 4.56 -9.19 -18.67
CA GLU A 88 4.48 -10.64 -18.54
C GLU A 88 5.74 -11.19 -17.84
N TRP A 89 6.91 -10.76 -18.29
CA TRP A 89 8.17 -11.07 -17.63
C TRP A 89 8.16 -10.63 -16.16
N ALA A 90 7.71 -9.39 -15.87
CA ALA A 90 7.64 -8.89 -14.50
C ALA A 90 6.72 -9.73 -13.62
N GLY A 91 5.56 -10.15 -14.12
CA GLY A 91 4.61 -11.00 -13.38
C GLY A 91 5.20 -12.38 -13.06
N HIS A 92 5.92 -12.96 -14.02
CA HIS A 92 6.59 -14.25 -13.87
C HIS A 92 7.78 -14.16 -12.89
N GLU A 93 8.73 -13.27 -13.15
CA GLU A 93 9.97 -13.17 -12.37
C GLU A 93 9.73 -12.68 -10.93
N SER A 94 8.78 -11.77 -10.73
CA SER A 94 8.37 -11.34 -9.37
C SER A 94 7.61 -12.42 -8.62
N GLY A 95 7.09 -13.43 -9.32
CA GLY A 95 6.20 -14.46 -8.82
C GLY A 95 4.79 -13.98 -8.48
N ILE A 96 4.42 -12.74 -8.83
CA ILE A 96 3.09 -12.19 -8.55
C ILE A 96 1.98 -13.02 -9.19
N ASP A 97 2.15 -13.40 -10.46
CA ASP A 97 1.16 -14.20 -11.17
C ASP A 97 0.96 -15.58 -10.52
N ALA A 98 2.04 -16.24 -10.14
CA ALA A 98 2.00 -17.53 -9.46
C ALA A 98 1.34 -17.43 -8.07
N ASP A 99 1.63 -16.35 -7.32
CA ASP A 99 1.04 -16.12 -6.01
C ASP A 99 -0.47 -15.84 -6.10
N LEU A 100 -0.90 -15.09 -7.13
CA LEU A 100 -2.33 -14.88 -7.42
C LEU A 100 -3.04 -16.19 -7.75
N GLN A 101 -2.43 -17.03 -8.61
CA GLN A 101 -3.02 -18.32 -9.02
C GLN A 101 -3.09 -19.33 -7.88
N ARG A 102 -2.19 -19.24 -6.88
CA ARG A 102 -2.28 -20.08 -5.67
C ARG A 102 -3.38 -19.64 -4.71
N SER A 103 -3.68 -18.34 -4.71
CA SER A 103 -4.52 -17.70 -3.70
C SER A 103 -5.98 -17.51 -4.14
N PHE A 104 -6.23 -17.50 -5.44
CA PHE A 104 -7.55 -17.25 -6.02
C PHE A 104 -7.85 -18.24 -7.14
N GLU A 105 -9.15 -18.38 -7.47
CA GLU A 105 -9.55 -19.10 -8.67
C GLU A 105 -8.88 -18.49 -9.91
N ILE A 106 -8.52 -19.32 -10.88
CA ILE A 106 -7.73 -18.90 -12.05
C ILE A 106 -8.35 -17.72 -12.79
N GLY A 107 -9.68 -17.66 -12.90
CA GLY A 107 -10.39 -16.56 -13.56
C GLY A 107 -10.23 -15.22 -12.81
N ASP A 108 -10.25 -15.24 -11.48
CA ASP A 108 -10.08 -14.04 -10.67
C ASP A 108 -8.60 -13.63 -10.59
N ALA A 109 -7.68 -14.59 -10.51
CA ALA A 109 -6.23 -14.35 -10.58
C ALA A 109 -5.83 -13.66 -11.89
N LEU A 110 -6.33 -14.13 -13.03
CA LEU A 110 -6.07 -13.53 -14.34
C LEU A 110 -6.65 -12.11 -14.46
N LYS A 111 -7.85 -11.86 -13.92
CA LYS A 111 -8.46 -10.52 -13.89
C LYS A 111 -7.67 -9.56 -13.00
N LEU A 112 -7.24 -10.00 -11.81
CA LEU A 112 -6.41 -9.21 -10.90
C LEU A 112 -5.08 -8.83 -11.54
N SER A 113 -4.37 -9.80 -12.14
CA SER A 113 -3.14 -9.56 -12.89
C SER A 113 -3.36 -8.58 -14.05
N SER A 114 -4.47 -8.72 -14.78
CA SER A 114 -4.82 -7.82 -15.90
C SER A 114 -5.06 -6.38 -15.45
N ILE A 115 -5.82 -6.16 -14.38
CA ILE A 115 -6.08 -4.84 -13.82
C ILE A 115 -4.79 -4.22 -13.28
N ALA A 116 -3.97 -4.99 -12.57
CA ALA A 116 -2.69 -4.54 -12.05
C ALA A 116 -1.75 -4.09 -13.17
N ARG A 117 -1.61 -4.87 -14.23
CA ARG A 117 -0.80 -4.54 -15.40
C ARG A 117 -1.33 -3.30 -16.14
N TYR A 118 -2.65 -3.15 -16.26
CA TYR A 118 -3.27 -1.97 -16.84
C TYR A 118 -2.89 -0.71 -16.07
N TRP A 119 -3.02 -0.69 -14.73
CA TRP A 119 -2.65 0.48 -13.93
C TRP A 119 -1.16 0.82 -14.03
N VAL A 120 -0.29 -0.18 -14.01
CA VAL A 120 1.16 0.05 -14.18
C VAL A 120 1.48 0.61 -15.57
N ALA A 121 0.80 0.11 -16.60
CA ALA A 121 1.02 0.52 -18.00
C ALA A 121 0.48 1.92 -18.32
N THR A 122 -0.47 2.42 -17.54
CA THR A 122 -1.18 3.68 -17.81
C THR A 122 -0.99 4.74 -16.73
N ASP A 123 -0.11 4.48 -15.76
CA ASP A 123 0.07 5.33 -14.57
C ASP A 123 -1.25 5.58 -13.82
N GLY A 124 -2.06 4.52 -13.69
CA GLY A 124 -3.31 4.56 -12.93
C GLY A 124 -4.51 5.17 -13.64
N ASP A 125 -4.59 5.08 -14.96
CA ASP A 125 -5.78 5.55 -15.69
C ASP A 125 -7.06 4.83 -15.19
N THR A 126 -8.18 5.47 -15.38
CA THR A 126 -9.47 5.03 -14.83
C THR A 126 -9.93 3.71 -15.44
N LEU A 127 -10.43 2.80 -14.62
CA LEU A 127 -10.89 1.47 -15.07
C LEU A 127 -11.94 1.48 -16.20
N PRO A 128 -12.87 2.45 -16.30
CA PRO A 128 -13.78 2.53 -17.45
C PRO A 128 -13.08 2.61 -18.82
N ARG A 129 -11.83 3.05 -18.88
CA ARG A 129 -11.04 3.10 -20.13
C ARG A 129 -10.34 1.77 -20.47
N MET A 130 -10.31 0.84 -19.52
CA MET A 130 -9.59 -0.41 -19.68
C MET A 130 -10.12 -1.26 -20.85
N GLU A 131 -11.44 -1.28 -21.08
CA GLU A 131 -12.06 -2.04 -22.17
C GLU A 131 -11.54 -1.59 -23.54
N SER A 132 -11.45 -0.28 -23.78
CA SER A 132 -10.91 0.27 -25.03
C SER A 132 -9.40 0.07 -25.16
N TRP A 133 -8.68 0.18 -24.05
CA TRP A 133 -7.23 -0.03 -24.01
C TRP A 133 -6.84 -1.49 -24.33
N GLN A 134 -7.64 -2.47 -23.88
CA GLN A 134 -7.43 -3.90 -24.14
C GLN A 134 -7.48 -4.26 -25.63
N VAL A 135 -8.12 -3.46 -26.47
CA VAL A 135 -8.22 -3.74 -27.91
C VAL A 135 -6.84 -3.88 -28.57
N MET A 136 -5.89 -3.03 -28.16
CA MET A 136 -4.52 -3.04 -28.68
C MET A 136 -3.52 -3.69 -27.73
N ASN A 137 -3.91 -3.93 -26.48
CA ASN A 137 -3.04 -4.40 -25.41
C ASN A 137 -3.58 -5.70 -24.84
N PRO A 138 -3.16 -6.86 -25.35
CA PRO A 138 -3.60 -8.16 -24.83
C PRO A 138 -3.17 -8.31 -23.37
N LEU A 139 -4.10 -8.80 -22.54
CA LEU A 139 -3.92 -8.99 -21.11
C LEU A 139 -4.11 -10.47 -20.75
N PRO A 140 -3.63 -10.92 -19.57
CA PRO A 140 -3.77 -12.30 -19.13
C PRO A 140 -5.22 -12.82 -19.15
N TYR A 141 -6.19 -11.98 -18.81
CA TYR A 141 -7.61 -12.28 -18.98
C TYR A 141 -8.05 -11.87 -20.37
N GLY A 142 -8.15 -12.84 -21.29
CA GLY A 142 -8.38 -12.62 -22.71
C GLY A 142 -9.77 -12.11 -23.11
N HIS A 143 -10.61 -11.70 -22.14
CA HIS A 143 -11.94 -11.13 -22.37
C HIS A 143 -12.01 -9.69 -21.88
N PRO A 144 -12.92 -8.85 -22.41
CA PRO A 144 -13.09 -7.48 -21.97
C PRO A 144 -13.40 -7.39 -20.47
N ILE A 145 -12.68 -6.53 -19.76
CA ILE A 145 -12.92 -6.22 -18.35
C ILE A 145 -13.78 -4.96 -18.26
N THR A 146 -15.10 -5.17 -18.28
CA THR A 146 -16.11 -4.11 -18.16
C THR A 146 -16.34 -3.72 -16.70
N GLN A 147 -17.10 -2.64 -16.47
CA GLN A 147 -17.47 -2.19 -15.13
C GLN A 147 -18.15 -3.28 -14.29
N ASP A 148 -19.02 -4.07 -14.89
CA ASP A 148 -19.67 -5.21 -14.24
C ASP A 148 -18.66 -6.28 -13.82
N VAL A 149 -17.65 -6.53 -14.65
CA VAL A 149 -16.63 -7.56 -14.41
C VAL A 149 -15.73 -7.14 -13.23
N TYR A 150 -15.15 -5.93 -13.27
CA TYR A 150 -14.28 -5.52 -12.16
C TYR A 150 -15.07 -5.22 -10.88
N GLY A 151 -16.32 -4.75 -10.97
CA GLY A 151 -17.18 -4.56 -9.81
C GLY A 151 -17.47 -5.86 -9.06
N LYS A 152 -17.78 -6.94 -9.79
CA LYS A 152 -17.98 -8.29 -9.23
C LYS A 152 -16.68 -8.88 -8.69
N LEU A 153 -15.58 -8.70 -9.41
CA LEU A 153 -14.26 -9.14 -8.97
C LEU A 153 -13.88 -8.51 -7.63
N PHE A 154 -14.00 -7.18 -7.49
CA PHE A 154 -13.67 -6.50 -6.25
C PHE A 154 -14.54 -6.96 -5.08
N ALA A 155 -15.84 -7.17 -5.31
CA ALA A 155 -16.71 -7.71 -4.27
C ALA A 155 -16.34 -9.17 -3.91
N SER A 156 -15.99 -10.01 -4.88
CA SER A 156 -15.54 -11.40 -4.66
C SER A 156 -14.25 -11.42 -3.84
N VAL A 157 -13.24 -10.70 -4.28
CA VAL A 157 -11.92 -10.61 -3.61
C VAL A 157 -12.05 -10.00 -2.21
N GLY A 158 -12.89 -8.97 -2.05
CA GLY A 158 -13.08 -8.31 -0.77
C GLY A 158 -13.78 -9.17 0.29
N ARG A 159 -14.51 -10.20 -0.12
CA ARG A 159 -15.11 -11.23 0.77
C ARG A 159 -14.22 -12.43 0.98
N ASN A 160 -13.20 -12.62 0.15
CA ASN A 160 -12.28 -13.76 0.20
C ASN A 160 -11.03 -13.43 1.05
N GLU A 161 -11.24 -13.25 2.36
CA GLU A 161 -10.15 -12.95 3.29
C GLU A 161 -9.04 -14.01 3.28
N SER A 162 -9.41 -15.28 3.15
CA SER A 162 -8.46 -16.40 3.10
C SER A 162 -7.57 -16.34 1.84
N GLY A 163 -8.13 -15.97 0.69
CA GLY A 163 -7.37 -15.79 -0.55
C GLY A 163 -6.39 -14.62 -0.44
N VAL A 164 -6.85 -13.48 0.09
CA VAL A 164 -5.98 -12.32 0.33
C VAL A 164 -4.85 -12.66 1.29
N GLN A 165 -5.15 -13.37 2.40
CA GLN A 165 -4.14 -13.80 3.36
C GLN A 165 -3.14 -14.78 2.76
N SER A 166 -3.61 -15.77 1.98
CA SER A 166 -2.75 -16.70 1.25
C SER A 166 -1.78 -15.96 0.31
N TYR A 167 -2.27 -14.94 -0.41
CA TYR A 167 -1.40 -14.11 -1.25
C TYR A 167 -0.31 -13.39 -0.43
N PHE A 168 -0.67 -12.78 0.70
CA PHE A 168 0.30 -12.13 1.57
C PHE A 168 1.34 -13.11 2.12
N GLN A 169 0.94 -14.32 2.50
CA GLN A 169 1.85 -15.39 2.91
C GLN A 169 2.83 -15.76 1.79
N CYS A 170 2.34 -15.96 0.56
CA CYS A 170 3.20 -16.23 -0.59
C CYS A 170 4.20 -15.10 -0.83
N ARG A 171 3.76 -13.82 -0.77
CA ARG A 171 4.66 -12.66 -0.89
C ARG A 171 5.69 -12.61 0.23
N GLY A 172 5.26 -12.85 1.48
CA GLY A 172 6.14 -12.91 2.64
C GLY A 172 7.23 -13.97 2.50
N GLN A 173 6.88 -15.18 2.10
CA GLN A 173 7.83 -16.28 1.88
C GLN A 173 8.88 -15.95 0.81
N ARG A 174 8.47 -15.26 -0.28
CA ARG A 174 9.42 -14.85 -1.34
C ARG A 174 10.45 -13.84 -0.86
N VAL A 175 10.06 -12.91 0.01
CA VAL A 175 10.99 -11.91 0.54
C VAL A 175 11.84 -12.44 1.70
N SER A 176 11.38 -13.49 2.38
CA SER A 176 12.09 -14.09 3.53
C SER A 176 13.45 -14.66 3.20
N SER A 177 13.68 -15.07 1.96
CA SER A 177 14.93 -15.71 1.51
C SER A 177 16.12 -14.74 1.41
N THR A 178 15.90 -13.42 1.49
CA THR A 178 16.93 -12.40 1.14
C THR A 178 17.30 -11.45 2.28
N GLY A 179 16.90 -11.78 3.54
CA GLY A 179 17.12 -10.89 4.69
C GLY A 179 15.89 -9.99 4.93
N LEU A 180 15.61 -9.63 6.20
CA LEU A 180 14.26 -9.23 6.56
C LEU A 180 14.22 -7.98 7.42
N ASN A 181 14.47 -6.83 6.78
CA ASN A 181 13.97 -5.57 7.32
C ASN A 181 12.60 -5.27 6.69
N LEU A 182 11.55 -5.33 7.50
CA LEU A 182 10.21 -4.94 7.09
C LEU A 182 9.90 -3.55 7.61
N ALA A 183 9.84 -2.58 6.71
CA ALA A 183 9.32 -1.27 7.04
C ALA A 183 7.82 -1.35 7.30
N LEU A 184 7.40 -0.74 8.41
CA LEU A 184 6.02 -0.58 8.80
C LEU A 184 5.68 0.89 8.77
N ASP A 185 4.66 1.26 8.00
CA ASP A 185 4.17 2.64 7.99
C ASP A 185 2.69 2.71 7.63
N THR A 186 2.07 3.86 7.86
CA THR A 186 0.66 4.10 7.60
C THR A 186 0.45 5.25 6.65
N THR A 187 -0.59 5.13 5.82
CA THR A 187 -1.12 6.25 5.06
C THR A 187 -2.63 6.36 5.25
N THR A 188 -3.16 7.56 5.09
CA THR A 188 -4.61 7.82 5.14
C THR A 188 -5.12 8.23 3.77
N PHE A 189 -6.34 7.89 3.46
CA PHE A 189 -7.07 8.37 2.29
C PHE A 189 -8.49 8.76 2.69
N SER A 190 -9.05 9.74 1.99
CA SER A 190 -10.38 10.27 2.26
C SER A 190 -11.45 9.49 1.50
N THR A 191 -12.67 9.42 2.05
CA THR A 191 -13.81 8.79 1.38
C THR A 191 -15.08 9.62 1.51
N TYR A 192 -15.87 9.66 0.44
CA TYR A 192 -17.21 10.23 0.44
C TYR A 192 -18.28 9.22 0.89
N SER A 193 -17.93 7.93 0.94
CA SER A 193 -18.88 6.87 1.26
C SER A 193 -19.14 6.80 2.75
N LYS A 194 -20.40 6.93 3.14
CA LYS A 194 -20.87 6.75 4.52
C LYS A 194 -21.05 5.27 4.91
N ASN A 195 -20.94 4.35 3.95
CA ASN A 195 -21.08 2.91 4.17
C ASN A 195 -19.77 2.22 4.55
N GLN A 196 -18.64 2.94 4.56
CA GLN A 196 -17.37 2.38 4.95
C GLN A 196 -17.27 2.32 6.48
N ILE A 197 -17.17 1.08 7.02
CA ILE A 197 -17.21 0.84 8.47
C ILE A 197 -16.00 1.49 9.18
N GLU A 198 -14.85 1.57 8.51
CA GLU A 198 -13.61 2.13 9.06
C GLU A 198 -13.46 3.64 8.81
N ALA A 199 -14.37 4.26 8.04
CA ALA A 199 -14.35 5.71 7.83
C ALA A 199 -14.64 6.43 9.14
N ARG A 200 -13.72 7.29 9.57
CA ARG A 200 -13.80 8.09 10.79
C ARG A 200 -13.12 9.43 10.57
N GLN A 201 -13.58 10.44 11.30
CA GLN A 201 -12.85 11.71 11.39
C GLN A 201 -11.47 11.45 12.00
N GLY A 202 -10.43 11.54 11.19
CA GLY A 202 -9.05 11.31 11.58
C GLY A 202 -8.15 12.48 11.19
N PHE A 203 -6.83 12.29 11.32
CA PHE A 203 -5.88 13.26 10.83
C PHE A 203 -5.91 13.29 9.29
N ILE A 204 -6.32 14.43 8.74
CA ILE A 204 -6.47 14.65 7.30
C ILE A 204 -5.21 15.37 6.80
N LYS A 205 -4.35 14.68 6.07
CA LYS A 205 -3.21 15.33 5.39
C LYS A 205 -3.68 16.30 4.30
N ASP A 206 -4.80 16.02 3.65
CA ASP A 206 -5.32 16.78 2.51
C ASP A 206 -6.29 17.90 2.92
N GLY A 207 -6.68 18.02 4.20
CA GLY A 207 -7.50 19.13 4.73
C GLY A 207 -8.91 19.25 4.15
N ASP A 208 -9.46 18.18 3.55
CA ASP A 208 -10.73 18.19 2.82
C ASP A 208 -11.98 17.98 3.69
N GLY A 209 -11.83 17.80 5.00
CA GLY A 209 -12.92 17.63 5.96
C GLY A 209 -13.68 16.30 5.85
N LEU A 210 -13.24 15.38 5.00
CA LEU A 210 -13.88 14.08 4.80
C LEU A 210 -13.42 13.05 5.84
N ASP A 211 -14.25 12.03 6.05
CA ASP A 211 -13.85 10.86 6.82
C ASP A 211 -12.69 10.13 6.14
N THR A 212 -11.76 9.64 6.95
CA THR A 212 -10.57 8.96 6.48
C THR A 212 -10.55 7.49 6.88
N ILE A 213 -9.89 6.70 6.06
CA ILE A 213 -9.51 5.31 6.34
C ILE A 213 -7.99 5.24 6.34
N LYS A 214 -7.44 4.49 7.27
CA LYS A 214 -5.99 4.27 7.38
C LYS A 214 -5.61 2.95 6.72
N LEU A 215 -4.55 2.98 5.94
CA LEU A 215 -3.90 1.79 5.38
C LEU A 215 -2.54 1.63 6.05
N LEU A 216 -2.35 0.53 6.75
CA LEU A 216 -1.07 0.11 7.30
C LEU A 216 -0.43 -0.84 6.30
N VAL A 217 0.84 -0.63 5.96
CA VAL A 217 1.56 -1.43 4.96
C VAL A 217 2.83 -1.99 5.56
N LEU A 218 3.10 -3.25 5.24
CA LEU A 218 4.37 -3.94 5.45
C LEU A 218 5.14 -3.98 4.13
N TYR A 219 6.37 -3.51 4.15
CA TYR A 219 7.21 -3.34 2.97
C TYR A 219 8.60 -3.91 3.20
N SER A 220 9.04 -4.83 2.34
CA SER A 220 10.42 -5.34 2.37
C SER A 220 11.37 -4.30 1.79
N VAL A 221 12.27 -3.83 2.64
CA VAL A 221 13.23 -2.76 2.31
C VAL A 221 14.25 -3.23 1.28
N GLU A 222 14.81 -4.42 1.46
CA GLU A 222 15.86 -4.99 0.60
C GLU A 222 15.31 -5.31 -0.79
N ASN A 223 14.14 -5.92 -0.83
CA ASN A 223 13.49 -6.33 -2.08
C ASN A 223 12.72 -5.19 -2.75
N ARG A 224 12.50 -4.08 -2.03
CA ARG A 224 11.63 -2.97 -2.48
C ARG A 224 10.25 -3.47 -2.90
N GLN A 225 9.64 -4.36 -2.10
CA GLN A 225 8.36 -4.99 -2.41
C GLN A 225 7.35 -4.81 -1.29
N PRO A 226 6.09 -4.47 -1.60
CA PRO A 226 5.01 -4.56 -0.64
C PRO A 226 4.72 -6.02 -0.31
N VAL A 227 4.56 -6.33 0.98
CA VAL A 227 4.36 -7.70 1.50
C VAL A 227 2.91 -7.92 1.90
N ALA A 228 2.34 -7.00 2.66
CA ALA A 228 0.97 -7.06 3.14
C ALA A 228 0.44 -5.67 3.46
N PHE A 229 -0.88 -5.53 3.54
CA PHE A 229 -1.52 -4.34 4.07
C PHE A 229 -2.70 -4.69 4.96
N SER A 230 -3.07 -3.74 5.84
CA SER A 230 -4.26 -3.79 6.68
C SER A 230 -5.03 -2.50 6.60
N LYS A 231 -6.34 -2.62 6.41
CA LYS A 231 -7.27 -1.48 6.48
C LYS A 231 -7.69 -1.25 7.94
N GLN A 232 -7.62 -0.02 8.39
CA GLN A 232 -7.92 0.35 9.77
C GLN A 232 -8.76 1.64 9.83
N PRO A 233 -9.50 1.86 10.93
CA PRO A 233 -10.20 3.12 11.15
C PRO A 233 -9.27 4.34 11.10
N GLY A 234 -9.71 5.41 10.42
CA GLY A 234 -8.89 6.59 10.18
C GLY A 234 -8.46 7.36 11.43
N ASN A 235 -9.19 7.22 12.53
CA ASN A 235 -8.92 7.89 13.80
C ASN A 235 -8.00 7.11 14.75
N ILE A 236 -7.59 5.88 14.40
CA ILE A 236 -6.72 5.09 15.26
C ILE A 236 -5.29 5.65 15.21
N PRO A 237 -4.67 5.99 16.36
CA PRO A 237 -3.26 6.37 16.41
C PRO A 237 -2.33 5.24 15.95
N ASP A 238 -1.19 5.59 15.34
CA ASP A 238 -0.23 4.60 14.83
C ASP A 238 0.29 3.65 15.90
N LYS A 239 0.43 4.14 17.14
CA LYS A 239 0.79 3.31 18.31
C LYS A 239 -0.14 2.11 18.52
N ILE A 240 -1.45 2.29 18.28
CA ILE A 240 -2.45 1.22 18.42
C ILE A 240 -2.47 0.34 17.15
N SER A 241 -2.18 0.92 16.00
CA SER A 241 -2.11 0.22 14.71
C SER A 241 -1.07 -0.91 14.73
N LEU A 242 -0.01 -0.78 15.52
CA LEU A 242 1.06 -1.76 15.63
C LEU A 242 0.58 -3.13 16.13
N ALA A 243 -0.30 -3.17 17.14
CA ALA A 243 -0.83 -4.44 17.64
C ALA A 243 -1.60 -5.24 16.57
N ASN A 244 -2.24 -4.54 15.62
CA ASN A 244 -2.90 -5.16 14.48
C ASN A 244 -1.87 -5.64 13.44
N ALA A 245 -0.81 -4.87 13.22
CA ALA A 245 0.28 -5.25 12.33
C ALA A 245 0.99 -6.53 12.80
N LEU A 246 1.26 -6.65 14.08
CA LEU A 246 1.93 -7.83 14.66
C LEU A 246 1.10 -9.10 14.50
N ARG A 247 -0.22 -9.02 14.71
CA ARG A 247 -1.09 -10.17 14.41
C ARG A 247 -1.04 -10.59 12.95
N GLN A 248 -0.90 -9.65 12.03
CA GLN A 248 -0.72 -9.98 10.62
C GLN A 248 0.63 -10.62 10.34
N LEU A 249 1.70 -10.18 11.01
CA LEU A 249 3.02 -10.80 10.90
C LEU A 249 3.00 -12.26 11.34
N ASP A 250 2.32 -12.55 12.47
CA ASP A 250 2.15 -13.93 12.94
C ASP A 250 1.42 -14.80 11.90
N MET A 251 0.45 -14.21 11.20
CA MET A 251 -0.30 -14.89 10.12
C MET A 251 0.54 -15.09 8.84
N LEU A 252 1.60 -14.29 8.62
CA LEU A 252 2.45 -14.39 7.43
C LEU A 252 3.52 -15.50 7.53
N ASP A 253 3.70 -16.10 8.71
CA ASP A 253 4.70 -17.15 8.97
C ASP A 253 6.10 -16.75 8.49
N LEU A 254 6.53 -15.53 8.83
CA LEU A 254 7.82 -15.00 8.43
C LEU A 254 8.90 -15.39 9.43
N ALA A 255 10.04 -15.84 8.93
CA ALA A 255 11.20 -16.18 9.75
C ALA A 255 11.80 -14.93 10.41
N SER A 256 11.26 -14.54 11.58
CA SER A 256 11.85 -13.55 12.51
C SER A 256 12.32 -12.23 11.87
N PRO A 257 11.43 -11.45 11.21
CA PRO A 257 11.80 -10.20 10.56
C PRO A 257 12.18 -9.13 11.59
N VAL A 258 13.03 -8.18 11.17
CA VAL A 258 13.26 -6.94 11.92
C VAL A 258 12.24 -5.90 11.48
N ILE A 259 11.37 -5.48 12.38
CA ILE A 259 10.37 -4.44 12.11
C ILE A 259 11.02 -3.07 12.22
N VAL A 260 11.08 -2.34 11.12
CA VAL A 260 11.58 -0.97 11.08
C VAL A 260 10.39 -0.02 11.09
N ALA A 261 10.22 0.73 12.17
CA ALA A 261 9.08 1.61 12.37
C ALA A 261 9.48 3.04 12.75
N ASP A 262 8.62 4.00 12.38
CA ASP A 262 8.83 5.42 12.69
C ASP A 262 8.46 5.76 14.14
N ASN A 263 8.78 7.00 14.55
CA ASN A 263 8.42 7.56 15.86
C ASN A 263 6.91 7.49 16.14
N GLY A 264 6.05 7.57 15.12
CA GLY A 264 4.61 7.41 15.26
C GLY A 264 4.19 6.10 15.95
N PHE A 265 5.00 5.06 15.79
CA PHE A 265 4.78 3.74 16.42
C PHE A 265 5.50 3.58 17.76
N TYR A 266 6.40 4.49 18.09
CA TYR A 266 7.19 4.41 19.31
C TYR A 266 6.31 4.66 20.55
N SER A 267 6.30 3.69 21.46
CA SER A 267 5.77 3.81 22.81
C SER A 267 6.39 2.74 23.70
N GLN A 268 6.37 2.97 25.03
CA GLN A 268 6.84 1.99 25.99
C GLN A 268 6.05 0.68 25.87
N ASP A 269 4.74 0.75 25.65
CA ASP A 269 3.87 -0.42 25.48
C ASP A 269 4.24 -1.23 24.24
N ASN A 270 4.52 -0.56 23.12
CA ASN A 270 4.91 -1.23 21.88
C ASN A 270 6.29 -1.88 22.00
N MET A 271 7.26 -1.19 22.61
CA MET A 271 8.57 -1.79 22.88
C MET A 271 8.45 -2.99 23.83
N THR A 272 7.59 -2.89 24.86
CA THR A 272 7.33 -3.99 25.79
C THR A 272 6.72 -5.18 25.08
N HIS A 273 5.80 -4.93 24.15
CA HIS A 273 5.17 -5.98 23.35
C HIS A 273 6.19 -6.69 22.45
N PHE A 274 6.99 -5.94 21.70
CA PHE A 274 8.08 -6.51 20.89
C PHE A 274 9.07 -7.35 21.73
N ALA A 275 9.51 -6.79 22.87
CA ALA A 275 10.47 -7.46 23.73
C ALA A 275 9.91 -8.76 24.34
N ARG A 276 8.60 -8.80 24.63
CA ARG A 276 7.89 -9.95 25.17
C ARG A 276 7.68 -11.06 24.15
N GLU A 277 7.22 -10.69 22.95
CA GLU A 277 6.96 -11.65 21.86
C GLU A 277 8.23 -12.00 21.07
N HIS A 278 9.41 -11.57 21.56
CA HIS A 278 10.72 -11.79 20.92
C HIS A 278 10.79 -11.28 19.45
N THR A 279 9.93 -10.35 19.10
CA THR A 279 9.95 -9.72 17.78
C THR A 279 11.14 -8.77 17.66
N LYS A 280 11.91 -8.90 16.60
CA LYS A 280 13.04 -8.01 16.32
C LYS A 280 12.54 -6.67 15.82
N PHE A 281 13.15 -5.59 16.29
CA PHE A 281 12.72 -4.25 15.89
C PHE A 281 13.87 -3.24 15.79
N LEU A 282 13.61 -2.19 15.03
CA LEU A 282 14.37 -0.96 14.96
C LEU A 282 13.38 0.21 14.90
N MET A 283 13.44 1.12 15.88
CA MET A 283 12.49 2.22 15.99
C MET A 283 13.19 3.54 16.32
N LEU A 284 12.66 4.64 15.80
CA LEU A 284 13.07 5.98 16.21
C LEU A 284 12.45 6.31 17.58
N ALA A 285 13.30 6.47 18.59
CA ALA A 285 12.87 6.80 19.95
C ALA A 285 12.54 8.29 20.11
N ASN A 286 11.69 8.60 21.08
CA ASN A 286 11.35 9.99 21.38
C ASN A 286 12.46 10.63 22.21
N SER A 287 13.12 11.66 21.66
CA SER A 287 14.18 12.42 22.33
C SER A 287 13.71 13.18 23.59
N THR A 288 12.40 13.24 23.87
CA THR A 288 11.88 13.84 25.11
C THR A 288 11.87 12.87 26.29
N ASP A 289 12.07 11.57 26.08
CA ASP A 289 12.10 10.58 27.13
C ASP A 289 13.37 10.70 27.96
N LYS A 290 13.24 10.68 29.29
CA LYS A 290 14.37 10.89 30.22
C LYS A 290 15.50 9.89 30.01
N TRP A 291 15.17 8.62 29.79
CA TRP A 291 16.17 7.59 29.57
C TRP A 291 16.91 7.77 28.23
N VAL A 292 16.22 8.27 27.17
CA VAL A 292 16.81 8.57 25.87
C VAL A 292 17.77 9.75 26.00
N ARG A 293 17.37 10.81 26.71
CA ARG A 293 18.24 11.95 27.01
C ARG A 293 19.51 11.55 27.76
N SER A 294 19.38 10.68 28.75
CA SER A 294 20.51 10.11 29.48
C SER A 294 21.52 9.40 28.55
N GLU A 295 21.04 8.65 27.54
CA GLU A 295 21.92 8.01 26.56
C GLU A 295 22.58 9.03 25.62
N ILE A 296 21.86 10.09 25.23
CA ILE A 296 22.42 11.19 24.43
C ILE A 296 23.56 11.88 25.22
N ASP A 297 23.30 12.24 26.47
CA ASP A 297 24.31 12.93 27.31
C ASP A 297 25.54 12.05 27.51
N ALA A 298 25.37 10.76 27.72
CA ALA A 298 26.48 9.83 27.87
C ALA A 298 27.26 9.53 26.58
N ALA A 299 26.65 9.77 25.41
CA ALA A 299 27.28 9.55 24.10
C ALA A 299 27.97 10.82 23.53
N ARG A 300 27.74 11.98 24.12
CA ARG A 300 28.10 13.29 23.57
C ARG A 300 29.58 13.44 23.21
N GLU A 301 30.46 13.02 24.11
CA GLU A 301 31.91 13.08 23.90
C GLU A 301 32.36 12.15 22.77
N GLU A 302 31.86 10.92 22.77
CA GLU A 302 32.20 9.91 21.76
C GLU A 302 31.74 10.32 20.36
N LEU A 303 30.59 10.99 20.23
CA LEU A 303 30.06 11.47 18.95
C LEU A 303 30.95 12.52 18.27
N GLY A 304 31.77 13.25 19.05
CA GLY A 304 32.76 14.16 18.53
C GLY A 304 33.99 13.52 17.90
N HIS A 305 34.20 12.22 18.08
CA HIS A 305 35.35 11.54 17.53
C HIS A 305 35.17 11.24 16.02
N PHE A 306 36.19 11.53 15.21
CA PHE A 306 36.19 11.34 13.77
C PHE A 306 35.88 9.87 13.35
N ARG A 307 36.31 8.89 14.14
CA ARG A 307 36.02 7.47 13.89
C ARG A 307 34.52 7.10 13.93
N ASN A 308 33.71 7.96 14.52
CA ASN A 308 32.27 7.75 14.69
C ASN A 308 31.45 8.52 13.63
N VAL A 309 32.10 9.11 12.63
CA VAL A 309 31.45 9.72 11.47
C VAL A 309 30.92 8.63 10.56
N CYS A 310 29.71 8.81 10.06
CA CYS A 310 29.05 7.86 9.18
C CYS A 310 29.76 7.80 7.81
N PRO A 311 30.17 6.60 7.33
CA PRO A 311 30.97 6.48 6.10
C PRO A 311 30.20 6.82 4.82
N PHE A 312 28.86 6.84 4.87
CA PHE A 312 28.00 7.18 3.73
C PHE A 312 27.22 8.50 3.93
N ASP A 313 27.41 9.19 5.06
CA ASP A 313 26.84 10.52 5.34
C ASP A 313 27.73 11.25 6.34
N VAL A 314 28.68 12.00 5.83
CA VAL A 314 29.72 12.68 6.63
C VAL A 314 29.16 13.75 7.61
N ASP A 315 27.92 14.16 7.43
CA ASP A 315 27.24 15.12 8.31
C ASP A 315 26.64 14.46 9.55
N VAL A 316 26.72 13.13 9.64
CA VAL A 316 26.16 12.35 10.75
C VAL A 316 27.27 11.61 11.49
N SER A 317 27.31 11.76 12.80
CA SER A 317 28.07 10.90 13.69
C SER A 317 27.13 9.94 14.42
N GLY A 318 27.60 8.72 14.71
CA GLY A 318 26.78 7.71 15.37
C GLY A 318 27.58 6.82 16.29
N VAL A 319 27.04 6.50 17.45
CA VAL A 319 27.62 5.54 18.42
C VAL A 319 26.56 4.59 18.93
N MET A 320 26.94 3.36 19.27
CA MET A 320 26.05 2.37 19.85
C MET A 320 26.35 2.20 21.34
N ARG A 321 25.30 2.24 22.15
CA ARG A 321 25.34 1.97 23.57
C ARG A 321 24.48 0.74 23.90
N ARG A 322 25.03 -0.16 24.72
CA ARG A 322 24.30 -1.36 25.17
C ARG A 322 23.61 -1.05 26.48
N ARG A 323 22.30 -1.25 26.54
CA ARG A 323 21.50 -1.00 27.73
C ARG A 323 20.69 -2.22 28.14
N GLN A 324 20.66 -2.53 29.44
CA GLN A 324 19.64 -3.38 30.00
C GLN A 324 18.41 -2.52 30.31
N HIS A 325 17.32 -2.78 29.60
CA HIS A 325 16.09 -1.98 29.73
C HIS A 325 15.02 -2.78 30.46
N GLY A 326 14.44 -2.17 31.49
CA GLY A 326 13.32 -2.74 32.24
C GLY A 326 11.99 -2.48 31.53
N PHE A 327 11.23 -3.51 31.34
CA PHE A 327 9.89 -3.48 30.77
C PHE A 327 8.88 -3.88 31.83
N SER A 328 7.69 -3.30 31.78
CA SER A 328 6.57 -3.64 32.65
C SER A 328 5.27 -3.67 31.88
N ILE A 329 4.42 -4.63 32.17
CA ILE A 329 3.09 -4.78 31.58
C ILE A 329 2.08 -5.13 32.66
N VAL A 330 0.95 -4.42 32.66
CA VAL A 330 -0.18 -4.75 33.51
C VAL A 330 -1.04 -5.80 32.80
N ARG A 331 -1.24 -6.94 33.43
CA ARG A 331 -2.03 -8.04 32.88
C ARG A 331 -3.52 -7.68 32.87
N LYS A 332 -4.12 -7.73 31.71
CA LYS A 332 -5.57 -7.48 31.55
C LYS A 332 -6.43 -8.72 31.88
N ARG A 333 -5.84 -9.91 31.89
CA ARG A 333 -6.52 -11.20 32.14
C ARG A 333 -5.57 -12.13 32.90
N THR A 334 -6.13 -12.98 33.73
CA THR A 334 -5.39 -14.06 34.40
C THR A 334 -4.79 -15.02 33.35
N ARG A 335 -3.48 -15.28 33.42
CA ARG A 335 -2.79 -16.22 32.53
C ARG A 335 -1.56 -16.82 33.23
N GLY A 336 -1.54 -18.13 33.39
CA GLY A 336 -0.48 -18.81 34.11
C GLY A 336 -0.45 -18.41 35.59
N ASN A 337 0.71 -17.99 36.08
CA ASN A 337 0.91 -17.59 37.47
C ASN A 337 0.55 -16.12 37.78
N PHE A 338 0.01 -15.37 36.80
CA PHE A 338 -0.32 -13.95 36.97
C PHE A 338 -1.82 -13.73 36.95
N GLU A 339 -2.31 -12.94 37.91
CA GLU A 339 -3.71 -12.50 37.95
C GLU A 339 -3.94 -11.23 37.11
N ALA A 340 -5.22 -10.97 36.82
CA ALA A 340 -5.60 -9.71 36.17
C ALA A 340 -5.30 -8.53 37.11
N GLY A 341 -4.58 -7.52 36.61
CA GLY A 341 -4.14 -6.35 37.37
C GLY A 341 -2.70 -6.45 37.90
N GLU A 342 -2.09 -7.64 37.92
CA GLU A 342 -0.69 -7.78 38.30
C GLU A 342 0.24 -7.19 37.23
N THR A 343 1.36 -6.61 37.70
CA THR A 343 2.42 -6.06 36.85
C THR A 343 3.52 -7.10 36.68
N GLU A 344 3.65 -7.58 35.44
CA GLU A 344 4.80 -8.40 35.04
C GLU A 344 5.95 -7.47 34.65
N SER A 345 7.11 -7.64 35.27
CA SER A 345 8.32 -6.90 34.94
C SER A 345 9.41 -7.85 34.47
N PHE A 346 10.12 -7.45 33.41
CA PHE A 346 11.24 -8.21 32.87
C PHE A 346 12.28 -7.26 32.26
N THR A 347 13.50 -7.76 32.10
CA THR A 347 14.60 -6.97 31.54
C THR A 347 15.09 -7.60 30.23
N ARG A 348 15.37 -6.77 29.23
CA ARG A 348 15.97 -7.19 27.96
C ARG A 348 17.07 -6.23 27.57
N ARG A 349 18.03 -6.76 26.81
CA ARG A 349 19.11 -5.96 26.23
C ARG A 349 18.59 -5.18 25.03
N LEU A 350 18.90 -3.89 24.99
CA LEU A 350 18.69 -3.01 23.86
C LEU A 350 20.04 -2.48 23.35
N TYR A 351 20.11 -2.25 22.06
CA TYR A 351 21.14 -1.49 21.36
C TYR A 351 20.56 -0.12 21.09
N VAL A 352 21.15 0.89 21.73
CA VAL A 352 20.72 2.28 21.63
C VAL A 352 21.71 3.01 20.75
N HIS A 353 21.30 3.36 19.55
CA HIS A 353 22.14 4.04 18.57
C HIS A 353 21.87 5.52 18.64
N VAL A 354 22.82 6.27 19.19
CA VAL A 354 22.74 7.73 19.33
C VAL A 354 23.45 8.36 18.15
N PHE A 355 22.76 9.25 17.47
CA PHE A 355 23.27 9.99 16.33
C PHE A 355 23.22 11.49 16.57
N HIS A 356 24.15 12.21 15.94
CA HIS A 356 24.18 13.66 15.92
C HIS A 356 24.32 14.14 14.48
N LYS A 357 23.36 14.97 14.04
CA LYS A 357 23.35 15.70 12.77
C LYS A 357 23.21 17.18 13.05
N PRO A 358 24.32 17.96 13.12
CA PRO A 358 24.31 19.38 13.49
C PRO A 358 23.35 20.22 12.65
N GLU A 359 23.25 19.94 11.35
CA GLU A 359 22.37 20.66 10.42
C GLU A 359 20.87 20.53 10.75
N ALA A 360 20.48 19.52 11.51
CA ALA A 360 19.09 19.36 11.93
C ALA A 360 18.69 20.30 13.08
N ALA A 361 19.66 20.81 13.86
CA ALA A 361 19.40 21.66 15.01
C ALA A 361 18.70 22.98 14.64
N PRO A 362 19.15 23.78 13.65
CA PRO A 362 18.45 25.00 13.23
C PRO A 362 17.01 24.73 12.74
N ILE A 363 16.78 23.58 12.10
CA ILE A 363 15.45 23.21 11.60
C ILE A 363 14.52 22.91 12.77
N GLN A 364 15.01 22.18 13.78
CA GLN A 364 14.24 21.87 15.00
C GLN A 364 13.94 23.13 15.80
N GLU A 365 14.93 24.02 15.94
CA GLU A 365 14.74 25.32 16.58
C GLU A 365 13.65 26.15 15.89
N ARG A 366 13.72 26.26 14.57
CA ARG A 366 12.72 26.99 13.79
C ARG A 366 11.32 26.43 13.99
N ARG A 367 11.15 25.11 13.91
CA ARG A 367 9.86 24.44 14.12
C ARG A 367 9.30 24.71 15.53
N LEU A 368 10.15 24.65 16.56
CA LEU A 368 9.72 24.98 17.91
C LEU A 368 9.27 26.44 18.01
N ARG A 369 10.04 27.37 17.46
CA ARG A 369 9.69 28.82 17.45
C ARG A 369 8.33 29.03 16.77
N GLU A 370 8.14 28.51 15.57
CA GLU A 370 6.87 28.63 14.82
C GLU A 370 5.70 28.10 15.64
N SER A 371 5.84 26.90 16.25
CA SER A 371 4.82 26.30 17.10
C SER A 371 4.53 27.15 18.34
N LEU A 372 5.55 27.61 19.05
CA LEU A 372 5.35 28.39 20.28
C LEU A 372 4.73 29.76 20.02
N PHE A 373 5.10 30.43 18.92
CA PHE A 373 4.47 31.69 18.55
C PHE A 373 3.01 31.53 18.16
N SER A 374 2.66 30.43 17.45
CA SER A 374 1.26 30.09 17.16
C SER A 374 0.48 29.84 18.45
N LEU A 375 0.99 28.97 19.34
CA LEU A 375 0.32 28.64 20.60
C LEU A 375 0.18 29.87 21.52
N LYS A 376 1.18 30.75 21.56
CA LYS A 376 1.12 32.00 22.31
C LYS A 376 -0.03 32.87 21.79
N LYS A 377 -0.14 33.04 20.47
CA LYS A 377 -1.21 33.79 19.84
C LYS A 377 -2.59 33.19 20.16
N ASP A 378 -2.75 31.88 19.98
CA ASP A 378 -4.01 31.20 20.25
C ASP A 378 -4.46 31.39 21.71
N LEU A 379 -3.52 31.32 22.68
CA LEU A 379 -3.77 31.57 24.10
C LEU A 379 -4.16 33.02 24.38
N GLU A 380 -3.49 33.99 23.74
CA GLU A 380 -3.79 35.42 23.87
C GLU A 380 -5.12 35.78 23.20
N ASP A 381 -5.50 35.07 22.13
CA ASP A 381 -6.80 35.18 21.44
C ASP A 381 -7.95 34.47 22.19
N GLY A 382 -7.66 33.80 23.33
CA GLY A 382 -8.65 33.20 24.22
C GLY A 382 -9.03 31.76 23.91
N VAL A 383 -8.24 31.03 23.12
CA VAL A 383 -8.43 29.59 22.92
C VAL A 383 -8.15 28.85 24.23
N GLU A 384 -9.10 28.06 24.70
CA GLU A 384 -9.00 27.34 25.99
C GLU A 384 -8.72 25.86 25.83
N GLU A 385 -9.13 25.24 24.74
CA GLU A 385 -8.95 23.81 24.51
C GLU A 385 -7.84 23.54 23.50
N PHE A 386 -6.84 22.79 23.92
CA PHE A 386 -5.71 22.38 23.09
C PHE A 386 -5.62 20.86 22.99
N ARG A 387 -5.13 20.39 21.86
CA ARG A 387 -4.78 18.96 21.71
C ARG A 387 -3.69 18.59 22.73
N PRO A 388 -3.64 17.33 23.22
CA PRO A 388 -2.69 16.92 24.26
C PRO A 388 -1.21 17.25 23.96
N ALA A 389 -0.81 17.19 22.69
CA ALA A 389 0.54 17.52 22.27
C ALA A 389 0.84 19.03 22.38
N ALA A 390 -0.12 19.89 22.02
CA ALA A 390 -0.03 21.32 22.16
C ALA A 390 -0.03 21.74 23.64
N GLN A 391 -0.91 21.13 24.45
CA GLN A 391 -0.94 21.35 25.89
C GLN A 391 0.41 21.01 26.55
N LYS A 392 1.02 19.88 26.17
CA LYS A 392 2.36 19.51 26.64
C LYS A 392 3.43 20.55 26.28
N GLN A 393 3.35 21.16 25.10
CA GLN A 393 4.26 22.24 24.72
C GLN A 393 4.00 23.51 25.53
N ILE A 394 2.74 23.90 25.76
CA ILE A 394 2.36 25.01 26.62
C ILE A 394 2.95 24.81 28.01
N ASP A 395 2.70 23.66 28.61
CA ASP A 395 3.19 23.35 29.97
C ASP A 395 4.72 23.35 30.07
N SER A 396 5.41 22.94 29.01
CA SER A 396 6.88 22.86 29.02
C SER A 396 7.58 24.19 28.71
N TYR A 397 6.99 25.01 27.84
CA TYR A 397 7.69 26.14 27.25
C TYR A 397 7.03 27.51 27.45
N LEU A 398 5.77 27.56 27.91
CA LEU A 398 5.03 28.80 28.09
C LEU A 398 4.57 28.96 29.54
N THR A 399 4.58 30.20 30.02
CA THR A 399 3.96 30.59 31.29
C THR A 399 2.72 31.42 30.96
N VAL A 400 1.56 30.91 31.37
CA VAL A 400 0.27 31.58 31.12
C VAL A 400 -0.22 32.24 32.39
N LYS A 401 -0.41 33.55 32.36
CA LYS A 401 -0.98 34.35 33.45
C LYS A 401 -2.31 34.92 33.01
N ARG A 402 -3.38 34.49 33.66
CA ARG A 402 -4.73 35.03 33.43
C ARG A 402 -4.95 36.22 34.35
N THR A 403 -5.29 37.37 33.79
CA THR A 403 -5.57 38.62 34.51
C THR A 403 -6.93 39.15 34.12
N ALA A 404 -7.50 40.09 34.91
CA ALA A 404 -8.75 40.76 34.58
C ALA A 404 -8.71 41.54 33.23
N LYS A 405 -7.49 41.81 32.70
CA LYS A 405 -7.25 42.52 31.43
C LYS A 405 -6.97 41.59 30.24
N GLY A 406 -7.00 40.28 30.45
CA GLY A 406 -6.72 39.28 29.43
C GLY A 406 -5.64 38.26 29.84
N VAL A 407 -5.25 37.44 28.89
CA VAL A 407 -4.23 36.39 29.06
C VAL A 407 -2.86 36.96 28.64
N LYS A 408 -1.89 36.84 29.53
CA LYS A 408 -0.48 37.18 29.24
C LYS A 408 0.32 35.90 29.16
N VAL A 409 1.06 35.70 28.07
CA VAL A 409 1.89 34.53 27.82
C VAL A 409 3.35 34.90 27.65
N ASP A 410 4.20 34.35 28.50
CA ASP A 410 5.65 34.54 28.49
C ASP A 410 6.36 33.19 28.19
N PHE A 411 7.55 33.22 27.59
CA PHE A 411 8.35 32.04 27.31
C PHE A 411 9.12 31.55 28.56
N LYS A 412 9.12 30.24 28.80
CA LYS A 412 9.97 29.59 29.81
C LYS A 412 11.36 29.35 29.22
N MET A 413 12.28 30.28 29.42
CA MET A 413 13.61 30.22 28.83
C MET A 413 14.37 28.96 29.26
N ASP A 414 14.29 28.55 30.54
CA ASP A 414 14.96 27.35 31.06
C ASP A 414 14.54 26.08 30.31
N GLY A 415 13.24 25.93 30.01
CA GLY A 415 12.71 24.80 29.25
C GLY A 415 13.21 24.79 27.81
N ILE A 416 13.32 25.99 27.19
CA ILE A 416 13.80 26.13 25.82
C ILE A 416 15.31 25.85 25.76
N GLU A 417 16.10 26.36 26.69
CA GLU A 417 17.54 26.07 26.75
C GLU A 417 17.84 24.60 27.03
N GLU A 418 17.04 23.97 27.88
CA GLU A 418 17.12 22.52 28.06
C GLU A 418 16.81 21.76 26.76
N ALA A 419 15.79 22.17 26.00
CA ALA A 419 15.46 21.54 24.73
C ALA A 419 16.59 21.69 23.70
N LYS A 420 17.23 22.85 23.63
CA LYS A 420 18.36 23.14 22.73
C LYS A 420 19.53 22.17 22.90
N ARG A 421 19.75 21.66 24.11
CA ARG A 421 20.83 20.69 24.39
C ARG A 421 20.69 19.41 23.58
N TYR A 422 19.47 19.07 23.10
CA TYR A 422 19.16 17.84 22.41
C TYR A 422 18.84 18.03 20.93
N TRP A 423 18.92 19.27 20.41
CA TRP A 423 18.73 19.51 18.98
C TRP A 423 19.89 18.96 18.15
N GLY A 424 19.55 18.41 16.99
CA GLY A 424 20.48 17.71 16.12
C GLY A 424 20.71 16.26 16.53
N TYR A 425 20.23 15.82 17.70
CA TYR A 425 20.33 14.43 18.13
C TYR A 425 19.06 13.65 17.78
N PHE A 426 19.26 12.40 17.39
CA PHE A 426 18.19 11.42 17.26
C PHE A 426 18.71 10.05 17.70
N VAL A 427 17.78 9.18 18.14
CA VAL A 427 18.14 7.90 18.74
C VAL A 427 17.31 6.79 18.10
N LEU A 428 17.98 5.78 17.57
CA LEU A 428 17.36 4.54 17.15
C LEU A 428 17.55 3.49 18.22
N VAL A 429 16.52 2.69 18.45
CA VAL A 429 16.53 1.62 19.44
C VAL A 429 16.23 0.29 18.76
N SER A 430 17.08 -0.70 18.97
CA SER A 430 16.93 -2.04 18.42
C SER A 430 17.21 -3.09 19.48
N ASN A 431 16.57 -4.25 19.36
CA ASN A 431 16.95 -5.45 20.13
C ASN A 431 17.81 -6.43 19.32
N GLU A 432 18.10 -6.14 18.05
CA GLU A 432 18.83 -7.01 17.13
C GLU A 432 20.06 -6.35 16.51
N ILE A 433 19.91 -5.20 15.87
CA ILE A 433 20.99 -4.55 15.10
C ILE A 433 22.01 -3.95 16.06
N LYS A 434 23.29 -4.29 15.88
CA LYS A 434 24.38 -3.88 16.76
C LYS A 434 25.19 -2.71 16.23
N ASP A 435 25.41 -2.67 14.91
CA ASP A 435 26.18 -1.60 14.29
C ASP A 435 25.30 -0.36 14.10
N PRO A 436 25.77 0.86 14.50
CA PRO A 436 24.96 2.06 14.38
C PRO A 436 24.70 2.46 12.94
N PHE A 437 25.62 2.22 12.03
CA PHE A 437 25.48 2.63 10.63
C PHE A 437 24.61 1.65 9.84
N ASP A 438 24.64 0.37 10.20
CA ASP A 438 23.66 -0.61 9.69
C ASP A 438 22.23 -0.24 10.16
N ALA A 439 22.08 0.16 11.44
CA ALA A 439 20.80 0.63 11.96
C ALA A 439 20.32 1.90 11.22
N LEU A 440 21.21 2.86 10.98
CA LEU A 440 20.89 4.09 10.25
C LEU A 440 20.49 3.79 8.80
N LYS A 441 21.23 2.90 8.13
CA LYS A 441 20.93 2.47 6.76
C LYS A 441 19.57 1.78 6.67
N ALA A 442 19.28 0.84 7.58
CA ALA A 442 17.99 0.16 7.65
C ALA A 442 16.85 1.15 7.91
N TYR A 443 17.02 2.08 8.85
CA TYR A 443 16.01 3.08 9.17
C TYR A 443 15.74 4.03 8.01
N ARG A 444 16.78 4.57 7.36
CA ARG A 444 16.62 5.47 6.20
C ARG A 444 15.99 4.77 5.01
N SER A 445 16.28 3.48 4.83
CA SER A 445 15.68 2.71 3.75
C SER A 445 14.15 2.58 3.89
N ARG A 446 13.58 2.84 5.08
CA ARG A 446 12.14 2.96 5.32
C ARG A 446 11.49 4.06 4.47
N GLU A 447 12.22 5.14 4.15
CA GLU A 447 11.70 6.25 3.32
C GLU A 447 11.15 5.75 1.96
N LYS A 448 11.59 4.57 1.51
CA LYS A 448 11.07 3.95 0.29
C LYS A 448 9.57 3.56 0.38
N ILE A 449 9.03 3.39 1.58
CA ILE A 449 7.59 3.19 1.74
C ILE A 449 6.79 4.46 1.46
N GLU A 450 7.40 5.64 1.64
CA GLU A 450 6.78 6.92 1.30
C GLU A 450 6.64 7.07 -0.23
N GLU A 451 7.65 6.60 -1.00
CA GLU A 451 7.57 6.52 -2.47
C GLU A 451 6.43 5.58 -2.91
N LEU A 452 6.27 4.45 -2.20
CA LEU A 452 5.15 3.53 -2.43
C LEU A 452 3.79 4.23 -2.19
N PHE A 453 3.67 4.99 -1.10
CA PHE A 453 2.43 5.70 -0.80
C PHE A 453 2.12 6.82 -1.81
N ALA A 454 3.14 7.52 -2.30
CA ALA A 454 2.97 8.49 -3.38
C ALA A 454 2.45 7.79 -4.64
N THR A 455 3.08 6.68 -5.06
CA THR A 455 2.61 5.88 -6.20
C THR A 455 1.17 5.38 -6.00
N TYR A 456 0.83 4.86 -4.81
CA TYR A 456 -0.54 4.42 -4.51
C TYR A 456 -1.57 5.54 -4.66
N LYS A 457 -1.25 6.73 -4.14
CA LYS A 457 -2.16 7.87 -4.13
C LYS A 457 -2.28 8.57 -5.48
N ASP A 458 -1.16 8.76 -6.13
CA ASP A 458 -1.06 9.60 -7.32
C ASP A 458 -1.21 8.79 -8.61
N SER A 459 -0.50 7.67 -8.70
CA SER A 459 -0.50 6.84 -9.91
C SER A 459 -1.61 5.78 -9.94
N PHE A 460 -2.20 5.39 -8.78
CA PHE A 460 -3.23 4.34 -8.76
C PHE A 460 -4.59 4.82 -8.23
N ASP A 461 -4.85 6.13 -8.28
CA ASP A 461 -6.14 6.74 -7.85
C ASP A 461 -6.55 6.31 -6.42
N GLY A 462 -5.55 6.19 -5.53
CA GLY A 462 -5.75 5.75 -4.15
C GLY A 462 -6.21 6.86 -3.19
N ARG A 463 -6.15 8.16 -3.59
CA ARG A 463 -6.49 9.29 -2.71
C ARG A 463 -7.94 9.31 -2.28
N LYS A 464 -8.86 9.09 -3.23
CA LYS A 464 -10.32 9.16 -3.01
C LYS A 464 -11.03 8.05 -3.78
N PRO A 465 -11.00 6.81 -3.30
CA PRO A 465 -11.63 5.70 -3.98
C PRO A 465 -13.15 5.92 -4.06
N ARG A 466 -13.70 5.80 -5.27
CA ARG A 466 -15.11 5.96 -5.57
C ARG A 466 -15.85 4.63 -5.45
N THR A 467 -15.79 4.02 -4.26
CA THR A 467 -16.41 2.73 -3.98
C THR A 467 -17.38 2.85 -2.82
N TRP A 468 -18.59 2.33 -3.00
CA TRP A 468 -19.67 2.46 -2.02
C TRP A 468 -19.62 1.38 -0.94
N TYR A 469 -19.40 0.12 -1.34
CA TYR A 469 -19.42 -1.02 -0.41
C TYR A 469 -18.03 -1.35 0.15
N PRO A 470 -17.94 -1.75 1.43
CA PRO A 470 -16.68 -2.08 2.08
C PRO A 470 -15.87 -3.18 1.37
N GLU A 471 -16.56 -4.25 0.92
CA GLU A 471 -15.94 -5.34 0.19
C GLU A 471 -15.37 -4.90 -1.16
N ASN A 472 -16.08 -4.02 -1.88
CA ASN A 472 -15.57 -3.50 -3.16
C ASN A 472 -14.35 -2.61 -2.94
N LEU A 473 -14.34 -1.82 -1.86
CA LEU A 473 -13.17 -1.01 -1.51
C LEU A 473 -11.96 -1.89 -1.20
N TYR A 474 -12.15 -2.93 -0.37
CA TYR A 474 -11.06 -3.82 0.01
C TYR A 474 -10.52 -4.60 -1.19
N GLY A 475 -11.38 -5.13 -2.05
CA GLY A 475 -10.96 -5.81 -3.28
C GLY A 475 -10.26 -4.89 -4.28
N ARG A 476 -10.71 -3.62 -4.41
CA ARG A 476 -10.01 -2.61 -5.21
C ARG A 476 -8.63 -2.31 -4.64
N GLN A 477 -8.52 -2.11 -3.33
CA GLN A 477 -7.24 -1.88 -2.66
C GLN A 477 -6.28 -3.05 -2.83
N PHE A 478 -6.80 -4.27 -2.76
CA PHE A 478 -6.00 -5.46 -3.04
C PHE A 478 -5.48 -5.48 -4.48
N ALA A 479 -6.32 -5.18 -5.47
CA ALA A 479 -5.87 -5.10 -6.86
C ALA A 479 -4.84 -3.98 -7.08
N GLN A 480 -5.01 -2.82 -6.42
CA GLN A 480 -4.02 -1.73 -6.41
C GLN A 480 -2.71 -2.17 -5.75
N PHE A 481 -2.79 -2.91 -4.65
CA PHE A 481 -1.62 -3.47 -3.98
C PHE A 481 -0.86 -4.46 -4.86
N VAL A 482 -1.54 -5.30 -5.63
CA VAL A 482 -0.92 -6.15 -6.65
C VAL A 482 -0.20 -5.30 -7.70
N GLY A 483 -0.85 -4.23 -8.18
CA GLY A 483 -0.24 -3.26 -9.12
C GLY A 483 1.02 -2.60 -8.55
N LEU A 484 0.99 -2.21 -7.27
CA LEU A 484 2.18 -1.70 -6.57
C LEU A 484 3.33 -2.72 -6.54
N GLY A 485 3.01 -4.01 -6.38
CA GLY A 485 4.00 -5.08 -6.48
C GLY A 485 4.72 -5.10 -7.84
N TYR A 486 3.97 -5.03 -8.95
CA TYR A 486 4.54 -4.93 -10.29
C TYR A 486 5.39 -3.66 -10.47
N HIS A 487 4.85 -2.51 -10.06
CA HIS A 487 5.54 -1.23 -10.15
C HIS A 487 6.88 -1.24 -9.39
N CYS A 488 6.86 -1.67 -8.15
CA CYS A 488 8.05 -1.75 -7.31
C CYS A 488 9.09 -2.73 -7.86
N PHE A 489 8.64 -3.87 -8.40
CA PHE A 489 9.53 -4.84 -9.02
C PHE A 489 10.25 -4.24 -10.24
N LEU A 490 9.51 -3.63 -11.16
CA LEU A 490 10.07 -2.99 -12.35
C LEU A 490 11.02 -1.85 -11.97
N ALA A 491 10.62 -0.97 -11.05
CA ALA A 491 11.46 0.13 -10.58
C ALA A 491 12.78 -0.38 -9.98
N LYS A 492 12.73 -1.46 -9.18
CA LYS A 492 13.93 -2.08 -8.62
C LYS A 492 14.81 -2.67 -9.71
N ARG A 493 14.25 -3.41 -10.66
CA ARG A 493 15.03 -4.03 -11.74
C ARG A 493 15.70 -2.99 -12.64
N ILE A 494 15.04 -1.87 -12.93
CA ILE A 494 15.64 -0.75 -13.65
C ILE A 494 16.80 -0.13 -12.86
N LEU A 495 16.61 0.03 -11.54
CA LEU A 495 17.69 0.52 -10.67
C LEU A 495 18.90 -0.45 -10.67
N ASP A 496 18.66 -1.75 -10.63
CA ASP A 496 19.72 -2.77 -10.67
C ASP A 496 20.49 -2.69 -12.01
N VAL A 497 19.78 -2.47 -13.14
CA VAL A 497 20.41 -2.22 -14.44
C VAL A 497 21.25 -0.94 -14.43
N LYS A 498 20.73 0.16 -13.89
CA LYS A 498 21.49 1.42 -13.76
C LYS A 498 22.77 1.22 -12.93
N LYS A 499 22.67 0.49 -11.84
CA LYS A 499 23.82 0.18 -10.97
C LYS A 499 24.87 -0.65 -11.71
N ALA A 500 24.48 -1.72 -12.39
CA ALA A 500 25.37 -2.56 -13.19
C ALA A 500 26.07 -1.76 -14.29
N LEU A 501 25.37 -0.85 -14.97
CA LEU A 501 25.96 0.03 -15.98
C LEU A 501 26.91 1.08 -15.40
N SER A 502 26.74 1.48 -14.13
CA SER A 502 27.57 2.47 -13.46
C SER A 502 28.88 1.85 -12.91
N GLU A 503 28.89 0.58 -12.57
CA GLU A 503 30.03 -0.13 -11.98
C GLU A 503 31.16 -0.45 -12.98
N LYS A 504 31.10 0.04 -14.23
CA LYS A 504 32.11 0.04 -15.31
C LYS A 504 33.07 -1.17 -15.28
N GLU A 505 32.57 -2.34 -15.57
CA GLU A 505 33.45 -3.43 -16.00
C GLU A 505 33.89 -3.15 -17.45
N THR A 506 35.11 -2.70 -17.63
CA THR A 506 35.69 -2.41 -18.96
C THR A 506 36.48 -3.56 -19.54
N GLU A 507 36.84 -4.56 -18.73
CA GLU A 507 37.61 -5.71 -19.15
C GLU A 507 36.82 -6.58 -20.15
N GLY A 508 37.37 -6.79 -21.33
CA GLY A 508 36.80 -7.64 -22.39
C GLY A 508 35.73 -7.00 -23.26
N LYS A 509 35.36 -5.72 -23.04
CA LYS A 509 34.34 -5.04 -23.85
C LYS A 509 34.94 -4.19 -24.98
N THR A 510 34.27 -4.18 -26.11
CA THR A 510 34.62 -3.30 -27.24
C THR A 510 34.23 -1.85 -26.99
N LYS A 511 34.85 -0.90 -27.68
CA LYS A 511 34.48 0.53 -27.61
C LYS A 511 33.02 0.79 -28.01
N GLU A 512 32.47 -0.01 -28.91
CA GLU A 512 31.07 0.09 -29.33
C GLU A 512 30.10 -0.33 -28.23
N GLU A 513 30.41 -1.43 -27.54
CA GLU A 513 29.61 -1.91 -26.40
C GLU A 513 29.62 -0.90 -25.25
N LEU A 514 30.78 -0.37 -24.89
CA LEU A 514 30.90 0.66 -23.85
C LEU A 514 30.13 1.95 -24.21
N SER A 515 30.19 2.35 -25.50
CA SER A 515 29.41 3.50 -26.00
C SER A 515 27.91 3.24 -25.91
N LEU A 516 27.46 2.03 -26.23
CA LEU A 516 26.04 1.64 -26.16
C LEU A 516 25.53 1.59 -24.70
N GLU A 517 26.32 1.04 -23.79
CA GLU A 517 26.03 1.03 -22.34
C GLU A 517 25.94 2.44 -21.78
N ALA A 518 26.86 3.34 -22.14
CA ALA A 518 26.81 4.74 -21.72
C ALA A 518 25.55 5.46 -22.23
N LYS A 519 25.14 5.22 -23.50
CA LYS A 519 23.90 5.75 -24.06
C LYS A 519 22.66 5.21 -23.33
N LEU A 520 22.65 3.91 -22.99
CA LEU A 520 21.56 3.30 -22.23
C LEU A 520 21.46 3.91 -20.83
N LEU A 521 22.58 4.05 -20.12
CA LEU A 521 22.59 4.65 -18.78
C LEU A 521 22.10 6.10 -18.80
N ALA A 522 22.56 6.90 -19.77
CA ALA A 522 22.11 8.28 -19.92
C ALA A 522 20.60 8.37 -20.20
N TRP A 523 20.09 7.49 -21.06
CA TRP A 523 18.65 7.42 -21.37
C TRP A 523 17.84 6.99 -20.15
N LEU A 524 18.26 5.95 -19.43
CA LEU A 524 17.58 5.49 -18.21
C LEU A 524 17.55 6.57 -17.11
N ASN A 525 18.60 7.41 -17.00
CA ASN A 525 18.64 8.49 -16.02
C ASN A 525 17.71 9.67 -16.37
N GLN A 526 17.34 9.82 -17.62
CA GLN A 526 16.46 10.89 -18.11
C GLN A 526 14.97 10.49 -18.12
N HIS A 527 14.66 9.20 -17.96
CA HIS A 527 13.28 8.70 -18.11
C HIS A 527 12.79 8.06 -16.82
N SER A 528 11.54 8.38 -16.47
CA SER A 528 10.79 7.70 -15.41
C SER A 528 10.35 6.30 -15.84
N LEU A 529 9.90 5.48 -14.89
CA LEU A 529 9.37 4.13 -15.19
C LEU A 529 8.26 4.19 -16.25
N ILE A 530 7.30 5.09 -16.09
CA ILE A 530 6.18 5.19 -17.03
C ILE A 530 6.64 5.60 -18.42
N GLN A 531 7.59 6.54 -18.54
CA GLN A 531 8.14 6.93 -19.84
C GLN A 531 8.89 5.77 -20.53
N ILE A 532 9.56 4.93 -19.74
CA ILE A 532 10.21 3.71 -20.26
C ILE A 532 9.16 2.73 -20.78
N LEU A 533 8.09 2.50 -20.01
CA LEU A 533 7.00 1.61 -20.43
C LEU A 533 6.26 2.13 -21.67
N ASP A 534 6.00 3.44 -21.73
CA ASP A 534 5.41 4.09 -22.91
C ASP A 534 6.30 3.97 -24.15
N TRP A 535 7.62 4.06 -23.99
CA TRP A 535 8.55 3.82 -25.07
C TRP A 535 8.35 2.43 -25.70
N PHE A 536 8.23 1.39 -24.87
CA PHE A 536 8.02 0.02 -25.35
C PHE A 536 6.59 -0.26 -25.84
N ARG A 537 5.63 0.64 -25.60
CA ARG A 537 4.30 0.56 -26.21
C ARG A 537 4.37 0.74 -27.73
N CYS A 538 5.40 1.39 -28.26
CA CYS A 538 5.59 1.55 -29.70
C CYS A 538 6.03 0.28 -30.44
N VAL A 539 6.36 -0.80 -29.71
CA VAL A 539 6.76 -2.08 -30.30
C VAL A 539 5.52 -2.94 -30.56
N ASP A 540 5.20 -3.11 -31.83
CA ASP A 540 3.99 -3.81 -32.28
C ASP A 540 4.28 -5.18 -32.87
N TYR A 541 3.34 -6.08 -32.64
CA TYR A 541 3.20 -7.30 -33.41
C TYR A 541 2.13 -7.11 -34.46
N VAL A 542 2.46 -7.41 -35.69
CA VAL A 542 1.57 -7.32 -36.84
C VAL A 542 1.39 -8.71 -37.44
N ALA A 543 0.15 -9.14 -37.57
CA ALA A 543 -0.21 -10.39 -38.22
C ALA A 543 -1.14 -10.09 -39.42
N ALA A 544 -0.68 -10.33 -40.62
CA ALA A 544 -1.54 -10.22 -41.80
C ALA A 544 -2.57 -11.34 -41.83
N THR A 545 -3.87 -10.98 -42.03
CA THR A 545 -4.97 -11.93 -42.20
C THR A 545 -5.32 -12.02 -43.69
N GLY A 546 -5.13 -13.18 -44.31
CA GLY A 546 -5.46 -13.41 -45.74
C GLY A 546 -4.83 -14.67 -46.31
N ASN A 547 -5.31 -15.13 -47.46
CA ASN A 547 -4.90 -16.36 -48.11
C ASN A 547 -3.39 -16.39 -48.40
N ALA A 548 -2.76 -17.47 -48.02
CA ALA A 548 -1.38 -17.88 -48.24
C ALA A 548 -0.29 -17.07 -47.49
N SER A 549 0.41 -17.77 -46.61
CA SER A 549 1.55 -17.31 -45.82
C SER A 549 1.31 -15.99 -45.05
N ALA A 550 0.55 -16.09 -43.95
CA ALA A 550 0.43 -14.99 -43.00
C ALA A 550 1.83 -14.58 -42.53
N SER A 551 2.33 -13.47 -43.03
CA SER A 551 3.56 -12.89 -42.54
C SER A 551 3.26 -12.24 -41.19
N LYS A 552 4.00 -12.70 -40.17
CA LYS A 552 3.96 -12.16 -38.80
C LYS A 552 5.30 -11.48 -38.57
N TRP A 553 5.28 -10.23 -38.07
CA TRP A 553 6.52 -9.52 -37.72
C TRP A 553 6.29 -8.61 -36.51
N THR A 554 7.37 -8.29 -35.83
CA THR A 554 7.39 -7.22 -34.82
C THR A 554 8.10 -6.01 -35.42
N THR A 555 7.67 -4.81 -34.99
CA THR A 555 8.37 -3.58 -35.36
C THR A 555 9.77 -3.58 -34.74
N GLU A 556 10.73 -2.92 -35.41
CA GLU A 556 12.11 -2.89 -34.96
C GLU A 556 12.28 -2.18 -33.63
N THR A 557 13.19 -2.72 -32.83
CA THR A 557 13.72 -2.09 -31.61
C THR A 557 15.15 -1.61 -31.88
N THR A 558 15.54 -0.52 -31.25
CA THR A 558 16.93 -0.03 -31.35
C THR A 558 17.90 -0.97 -30.66
N ARG A 559 19.20 -0.94 -31.01
CA ARG A 559 20.23 -1.71 -30.30
C ARG A 559 20.27 -1.39 -28.80
N ARG A 560 20.00 -0.14 -28.42
CA ARG A 560 19.88 0.30 -27.02
C ARG A 560 18.72 -0.43 -26.33
N ASP A 561 17.56 -0.51 -26.95
CA ASP A 561 16.37 -1.14 -26.39
C ASP A 561 16.57 -2.65 -26.25
N GLN A 562 17.21 -3.28 -27.22
CA GLN A 562 17.59 -4.70 -27.16
C GLN A 562 18.56 -4.98 -25.99
N LEU A 563 19.56 -4.10 -25.80
CA LEU A 563 20.46 -4.20 -24.64
C LEU A 563 19.71 -4.06 -23.34
N PHE A 564 18.80 -3.10 -23.23
CA PHE A 564 17.97 -2.91 -22.04
C PHE A 564 17.12 -4.15 -21.72
N LEU A 565 16.39 -4.68 -22.69
CA LEU A 565 15.59 -5.90 -22.51
C LEU A 565 16.45 -7.09 -22.10
N LYS A 566 17.64 -7.26 -22.73
CA LYS A 566 18.58 -8.30 -22.35
C LYS A 566 19.07 -8.15 -20.90
N MET A 567 19.40 -6.93 -20.46
CA MET A 567 19.87 -6.68 -19.08
C MET A 567 18.74 -6.85 -18.06
N LEU A 568 17.51 -6.57 -18.43
CA LEU A 568 16.35 -6.91 -17.59
C LEU A 568 16.14 -8.43 -17.49
N GLY A 569 16.49 -9.20 -18.52
CA GLY A 569 16.21 -10.63 -18.66
C GLY A 569 14.90 -10.91 -19.43
N VAL A 570 14.38 -9.92 -20.16
CA VAL A 570 13.19 -10.09 -21.04
C VAL A 570 13.64 -10.76 -22.34
N LYS A 571 13.00 -11.88 -22.69
CA LYS A 571 13.29 -12.69 -23.90
C LYS A 571 12.41 -12.32 -25.10
#